data_72bd72266d60edc48f50d9248ab1268e
#
_entry.id   72bd72266d60edc48f50d9248ab1268e
#
_cell.length_a   1.000
_cell.length_b   1.000
_cell.length_c   1.000
_cell.angle_alpha   90.00
_cell.angle_beta   90.00
_cell.angle_gamma   90.00
#
_symmetry.space_group_name_H-M   'P 1'
#
loop_
_entity.id
_entity.type
_entity.pdbx_description
1 polymer ?
#
loop_
_entity_poly.entity_id
_entity_poly.type
_entity_poly.pdbx_seq_one_letter_code
_entity_poly.pdbx_strand_id
1 'polypeptide(L)'
;MTTLHPLPPLGEILDTSRVVALPLATRFRGIDVREALLFEGPEGWAEFSPFTEYDDSEASTWLAAAIEDAWMPRPEARRELIGVNATVPAVAAASVPAVLARFDGCRTAKVKVAEPGQLLADDVARVRAVREAMGPEGRVRIDANGAWNVDEAERALHALAEFDLEYAEQPCESVDELAELRRRVKYMGIPIAADESVRKAADPLAVARAGAADLLVIKAQPLGGVRRALEIVEEAGLPAIVSSALDTSVGISLGVALAAALPELDYDCGLGTASLFIADVVDPPLTPHDGFLRVGRVTPDPALLDEHAASADRRQWWLERIARCYAALEATR
;
A
#
# COMPACT_ATOMS: atom_id res chain seq x y z
N MET A 1 22.77 -13.54 0.32
CA MET A 1 22.89 -13.37 -1.15
C MET A 1 21.65 -13.97 -1.77
N THR A 2 20.68 -13.14 -2.13
CA THR A 2 19.48 -13.58 -2.82
C THR A 2 19.92 -14.19 -4.16
N THR A 3 19.62 -15.46 -4.40
CA THR A 3 19.87 -16.11 -5.70
C THR A 3 18.98 -15.38 -6.71
N LEU A 4 19.61 -14.57 -7.57
CA LEU A 4 18.94 -13.93 -8.69
C LEU A 4 18.43 -15.02 -9.63
N HIS A 5 17.15 -15.38 -9.53
CA HIS A 5 16.53 -16.25 -10.52
C HIS A 5 16.53 -15.55 -11.89
N PRO A 6 16.79 -16.28 -12.98
CA PRO A 6 16.76 -15.68 -14.32
C PRO A 6 15.38 -15.03 -14.56
N LEU A 7 15.38 -13.87 -15.23
CA LEU A 7 14.12 -13.26 -15.67
C LEU A 7 13.43 -14.18 -16.70
N PRO A 8 12.10 -14.34 -16.63
CA PRO A 8 11.37 -15.00 -17.71
C PRO A 8 11.52 -14.20 -19.00
N PRO A 9 11.44 -14.80 -20.18
CA PRO A 9 11.44 -14.06 -21.44
C PRO A 9 10.33 -13.00 -21.45
N LEU A 10 10.64 -11.78 -21.89
CA LEU A 10 9.63 -10.69 -21.95
C LEU A 10 8.39 -11.12 -22.75
N GLY A 11 8.56 -11.91 -23.82
CA GLY A 11 7.45 -12.44 -24.61
C GLY A 11 6.44 -13.21 -23.78
N GLU A 12 6.87 -14.06 -22.84
CA GLU A 12 5.98 -14.84 -21.98
C GLU A 12 5.12 -13.93 -21.08
N ILE A 13 5.69 -12.81 -20.60
CA ILE A 13 4.95 -11.81 -19.84
C ILE A 13 3.92 -11.11 -20.73
N LEU A 14 4.34 -10.66 -21.92
CA LEU A 14 3.48 -9.90 -22.83
C LEU A 14 2.31 -10.73 -23.39
N ASP A 15 2.53 -12.02 -23.65
CA ASP A 15 1.53 -12.92 -24.23
C ASP A 15 0.29 -13.10 -23.34
N THR A 16 0.47 -13.06 -22.01
CA THR A 16 -0.61 -13.20 -21.04
C THR A 16 -1.11 -11.86 -20.49
N SER A 17 -0.47 -10.73 -20.87
CA SER A 17 -0.75 -9.41 -20.30
C SER A 17 -2.17 -8.90 -20.62
N ARG A 18 -2.87 -8.44 -19.57
CA ARG A 18 -4.18 -7.79 -19.60
C ARG A 18 -4.08 -6.45 -18.88
N VAL A 19 -4.56 -5.39 -19.50
CA VAL A 19 -4.56 -4.06 -18.88
C VAL A 19 -5.99 -3.65 -18.59
N VAL A 20 -6.26 -3.33 -17.33
CA VAL A 20 -7.58 -2.95 -16.85
C VAL A 20 -7.59 -1.51 -16.35
N ALA A 21 -8.78 -0.88 -16.35
CA ALA A 21 -9.02 0.46 -15.84
C ALA A 21 -10.26 0.41 -14.93
N LEU A 22 -10.04 0.42 -13.63
CA LEU A 22 -11.07 0.20 -12.61
C LEU A 22 -11.51 1.53 -11.99
N PRO A 23 -12.82 1.85 -11.99
CA PRO A 23 -13.33 3.06 -11.38
C PRO A 23 -13.29 2.99 -9.85
N LEU A 24 -12.97 4.12 -9.22
CA LEU A 24 -12.99 4.29 -7.77
C LEU A 24 -14.33 4.85 -7.31
N ALA A 25 -14.81 4.39 -6.17
CA ALA A 25 -16.00 4.93 -5.52
C ALA A 25 -15.77 6.32 -4.90
N THR A 26 -14.51 6.64 -4.61
CA THR A 26 -14.09 7.91 -4.04
C THR A 26 -12.71 8.24 -4.60
N ARG A 27 -12.50 9.48 -5.01
CA ARG A 27 -11.20 9.96 -5.47
C ARG A 27 -10.12 9.68 -4.43
N PHE A 28 -9.01 9.07 -4.87
CA PHE A 28 -7.92 8.68 -4.00
C PHE A 28 -6.58 9.02 -4.66
N ARG A 29 -5.66 9.70 -3.96
CA ARG A 29 -4.39 10.18 -4.53
C ARG A 29 -4.55 10.96 -5.85
N GLY A 30 -5.61 11.73 -5.97
CA GLY A 30 -5.88 12.54 -7.15
C GLY A 30 -6.44 11.79 -8.37
N ILE A 31 -6.69 10.48 -8.30
CA ILE A 31 -7.26 9.68 -9.39
C ILE A 31 -8.67 9.20 -9.09
N ASP A 32 -9.48 9.03 -10.14
CA ASP A 32 -10.84 8.48 -10.10
C ASP A 32 -10.91 7.09 -10.78
N VAL A 33 -9.86 6.73 -11.51
CA VAL A 33 -9.69 5.44 -12.19
C VAL A 33 -8.30 4.90 -11.91
N ARG A 34 -8.21 3.64 -11.51
CA ARG A 34 -6.97 2.92 -11.30
C ARG A 34 -6.69 1.99 -12.47
N GLU A 35 -5.57 2.16 -13.13
CA GLU A 35 -5.10 1.23 -14.16
C GLU A 35 -4.12 0.22 -13.56
N ALA A 36 -4.20 -1.02 -14.04
CA ALA A 36 -3.27 -2.09 -13.68
C ALA A 36 -3.00 -2.98 -14.89
N LEU A 37 -1.77 -3.48 -15.01
CA LEU A 37 -1.40 -4.54 -15.93
C LEU A 37 -1.28 -5.83 -15.13
N LEU A 38 -2.04 -6.84 -15.55
CA LEU A 38 -2.02 -8.18 -14.97
C LEU A 38 -1.41 -9.15 -15.99
N PHE A 39 -0.66 -10.14 -15.52
CA PHE A 39 -0.15 -11.22 -16.36
C PHE A 39 -0.08 -12.54 -15.59
N GLU A 40 -0.06 -13.65 -16.31
CA GLU A 40 -0.05 -14.98 -15.74
C GLU A 40 1.29 -15.67 -15.99
N GLY A 41 1.85 -16.25 -14.94
CA GLY A 41 3.02 -17.13 -14.99
C GLY A 41 2.71 -18.52 -14.42
N PRO A 42 3.72 -19.39 -14.28
CA PRO A 42 3.57 -20.76 -13.79
C PRO A 42 2.94 -20.88 -12.39
N GLU A 43 3.15 -19.89 -11.52
CA GLU A 43 2.61 -19.87 -10.16
C GLU A 43 1.24 -19.17 -10.08
N GLY A 44 0.79 -18.53 -11.16
CA GLY A 44 -0.50 -17.84 -11.28
C GLY A 44 -0.39 -16.39 -11.68
N TRP A 45 -1.48 -15.65 -11.48
CA TRP A 45 -1.60 -14.24 -11.85
C TRP A 45 -0.84 -13.32 -10.89
N ALA A 46 -0.24 -12.29 -11.47
CA ALA A 46 0.42 -11.20 -10.75
C ALA A 46 0.03 -9.83 -11.31
N GLU A 47 0.25 -8.79 -10.52
CA GLU A 47 -0.08 -7.42 -10.85
C GLU A 47 1.17 -6.54 -10.96
N PHE A 48 1.26 -5.80 -12.07
CA PHE A 48 2.20 -4.70 -12.29
C PHE A 48 1.41 -3.41 -12.42
N SER A 49 1.37 -2.60 -11.35
CA SER A 49 0.54 -1.40 -11.31
C SER A 49 1.22 -0.19 -10.66
N PRO A 50 2.48 0.13 -11.01
CA PRO A 50 3.10 1.36 -10.51
C PRO A 50 2.26 2.58 -10.93
N PHE A 51 2.19 3.60 -10.07
CA PHE A 51 1.52 4.85 -10.44
C PHE A 51 2.16 5.47 -11.69
N THR A 52 1.35 6.15 -12.50
CA THR A 52 1.78 6.64 -13.81
C THR A 52 2.82 7.76 -13.75
N GLU A 53 2.91 8.45 -12.62
CA GLU A 53 3.91 9.48 -12.35
C GLU A 53 5.30 8.95 -11.97
N TYR A 54 5.42 7.65 -11.63
CA TYR A 54 6.70 7.04 -11.33
C TYR A 54 7.50 6.77 -12.60
N ASP A 55 8.79 7.03 -12.56
CA ASP A 55 9.69 6.71 -13.68
C ASP A 55 9.90 5.20 -13.86
N ASP A 56 10.55 4.82 -14.96
CA ASP A 56 10.76 3.41 -15.28
C ASP A 56 11.74 2.72 -14.30
N SER A 57 12.63 3.46 -13.63
CA SER A 57 13.55 2.92 -12.62
C SER A 57 12.79 2.54 -11.34
N GLU A 58 11.94 3.44 -10.82
CA GLU A 58 11.07 3.14 -9.67
C GLU A 58 10.07 2.03 -10.03
N ALA A 59 9.47 2.10 -11.22
CA ALA A 59 8.51 1.11 -11.68
C ALA A 59 9.13 -0.29 -11.92
N SER A 60 10.43 -0.37 -12.20
CA SER A 60 11.10 -1.67 -12.41
C SER A 60 11.09 -2.56 -11.17
N THR A 61 11.14 -1.99 -9.96
CA THR A 61 11.02 -2.77 -8.70
C THR A 61 9.65 -3.43 -8.58
N TRP A 62 8.58 -2.76 -9.03
CA TRP A 62 7.23 -3.31 -9.07
C TRP A 62 7.12 -4.47 -10.05
N LEU A 63 7.81 -4.37 -11.20
CA LEU A 63 7.89 -5.48 -12.16
C LEU A 63 8.65 -6.66 -11.56
N ALA A 64 9.74 -6.42 -10.83
CA ALA A 64 10.46 -7.48 -10.14
C ALA A 64 9.56 -8.23 -9.14
N ALA A 65 8.72 -7.52 -8.39
CA ALA A 65 7.75 -8.09 -7.47
C ALA A 65 6.68 -8.93 -8.20
N ALA A 66 6.16 -8.43 -9.31
CA ALA A 66 5.16 -9.13 -10.11
C ALA A 66 5.75 -10.41 -10.76
N ILE A 67 6.99 -10.34 -11.25
CA ILE A 67 7.71 -11.52 -11.77
C ILE A 67 7.97 -12.53 -10.65
N GLU A 68 8.43 -12.10 -9.47
CA GLU A 68 8.58 -12.98 -8.31
C GLU A 68 7.27 -13.71 -8.02
N ASP A 69 6.14 -12.99 -7.96
CA ASP A 69 4.84 -13.58 -7.63
C ASP A 69 4.35 -14.58 -8.69
N ALA A 70 4.54 -14.27 -9.98
CA ALA A 70 4.07 -15.13 -11.06
C ALA A 70 4.96 -16.35 -11.36
N TRP A 71 6.26 -16.29 -11.06
CA TRP A 71 7.24 -17.36 -11.39
C TRP A 71 7.81 -18.12 -10.21
N MET A 72 7.59 -17.64 -8.97
CA MET A 72 8.14 -18.29 -7.79
C MET A 72 7.04 -18.63 -6.78
N PRO A 73 7.14 -19.79 -6.09
CA PRO A 73 6.22 -20.09 -5.00
C PRO A 73 6.33 -19.03 -3.92
N ARG A 74 5.19 -18.57 -3.40
CA ARG A 74 5.16 -17.61 -2.28
C ARG A 74 5.83 -18.19 -1.04
N PRO A 75 6.48 -17.38 -0.19
CA PRO A 75 6.97 -17.83 1.12
C PRO A 75 5.85 -18.46 1.95
N GLU A 76 6.24 -19.37 2.86
CA GLU A 76 5.31 -20.08 3.73
C GLU A 76 4.51 -19.11 4.60
N ALA A 77 3.19 -19.26 4.57
CA ALA A 77 2.29 -18.47 5.40
C ALA A 77 2.28 -18.98 6.85
N ARG A 78 2.45 -18.08 7.81
CA ARG A 78 2.40 -18.35 9.25
C ARG A 78 1.00 -18.19 9.84
N ARG A 79 0.05 -17.64 9.07
CA ARG A 79 -1.34 -17.39 9.45
C ARG A 79 -2.26 -17.47 8.24
N GLU A 80 -3.53 -17.77 8.48
CA GLU A 80 -4.55 -17.94 7.43
C GLU A 80 -5.40 -16.71 7.21
N LEU A 81 -5.47 -15.81 8.19
CA LEU A 81 -6.26 -14.58 8.18
C LEU A 81 -5.36 -13.40 8.53
N ILE A 82 -5.56 -12.30 7.84
CA ILE A 82 -4.84 -11.04 8.07
C ILE A 82 -5.84 -9.98 8.50
N GLY A 83 -5.68 -9.43 9.70
CA GLY A 83 -6.43 -8.27 10.16
C GLY A 83 -6.12 -7.04 9.32
N VAL A 84 -7.15 -6.30 8.90
CA VAL A 84 -6.97 -5.14 8.03
C VAL A 84 -7.72 -3.91 8.51
N ASN A 85 -7.19 -2.74 8.19
CA ASN A 85 -7.81 -1.47 8.50
C ASN A 85 -8.70 -0.95 7.36
N ALA A 86 -9.71 -0.18 7.72
CA ALA A 86 -10.40 0.71 6.80
C ALA A 86 -9.46 1.85 6.35
N THR A 87 -9.58 2.28 5.10
CA THR A 87 -8.86 3.44 4.57
C THR A 87 -9.84 4.56 4.28
N VAL A 88 -9.67 5.70 4.95
CA VAL A 88 -10.50 6.89 4.79
C VAL A 88 -9.73 7.92 3.96
N PRO A 89 -10.11 8.15 2.69
CA PRO A 89 -9.53 9.20 1.86
C PRO A 89 -9.75 10.60 2.44
N ALA A 90 -9.16 11.62 1.81
CA ALA A 90 -9.30 13.02 2.22
C ALA A 90 -10.69 13.59 1.88
N VAL A 91 -11.73 12.93 2.36
CA VAL A 91 -13.14 13.31 2.19
C VAL A 91 -13.60 14.28 3.29
N ALA A 92 -14.73 14.98 3.07
CA ALA A 92 -15.38 15.75 4.12
C ALA A 92 -15.84 14.85 5.28
N ALA A 93 -15.82 15.37 6.51
CA ALA A 93 -16.21 14.62 7.71
C ALA A 93 -17.60 13.95 7.60
N ALA A 94 -18.56 14.62 6.97
CA ALA A 94 -19.90 14.07 6.75
C ALA A 94 -19.95 12.79 5.88
N SER A 95 -18.92 12.55 5.05
CA SER A 95 -18.82 11.37 4.18
C SER A 95 -18.15 10.18 4.86
N VAL A 96 -17.52 10.36 6.02
CA VAL A 96 -16.75 9.33 6.73
C VAL A 96 -17.58 8.07 7.01
N PRO A 97 -18.83 8.15 7.54
CA PRO A 97 -19.62 6.94 7.81
C PRO A 97 -19.89 6.09 6.56
N ALA A 98 -20.13 6.72 5.41
CA ALA A 98 -20.37 6.03 4.14
C ALA A 98 -19.11 5.35 3.61
N VAL A 99 -17.93 5.94 3.86
CA VAL A 99 -16.65 5.31 3.51
C VAL A 99 -16.39 4.11 4.41
N LEU A 100 -16.51 4.26 5.73
CA LEU A 100 -16.27 3.19 6.70
C LEU A 100 -17.19 1.98 6.48
N ALA A 101 -18.44 2.21 6.08
CA ALA A 101 -19.42 1.15 5.79
C ALA A 101 -18.99 0.19 4.67
N ARG A 102 -17.97 0.54 3.87
CA ARG A 102 -17.41 -0.33 2.82
C ARG A 102 -16.38 -1.33 3.36
N PHE A 103 -15.98 -1.21 4.61
CA PHE A 103 -14.93 -2.02 5.25
C PHE A 103 -15.54 -2.89 6.37
N ASP A 104 -16.13 -4.00 5.95
CA ASP A 104 -16.87 -4.89 6.87
C ASP A 104 -16.02 -5.36 8.04
N GLY A 105 -16.48 -5.08 9.25
CA GLY A 105 -15.89 -5.55 10.51
C GLY A 105 -14.52 -4.94 10.87
N CYS A 106 -13.96 -4.01 10.09
CA CYS A 106 -12.68 -3.38 10.41
C CYS A 106 -12.76 -2.58 11.71
N ARG A 107 -11.83 -2.84 12.63
CA ARG A 107 -11.72 -2.15 13.94
C ARG A 107 -10.64 -1.10 14.00
N THR A 108 -9.89 -0.95 12.92
CA THR A 108 -8.85 0.06 12.74
C THR A 108 -9.17 0.88 11.50
N ALA A 109 -8.96 2.20 11.56
CA ALA A 109 -9.13 3.10 10.44
C ALA A 109 -7.87 3.94 10.23
N LYS A 110 -7.34 3.96 8.99
CA LYS A 110 -6.27 4.85 8.55
C LYS A 110 -6.86 6.03 7.80
N VAL A 111 -6.61 7.25 8.27
CA VAL A 111 -7.20 8.51 7.78
C VAL A 111 -6.16 9.30 7.02
N LYS A 112 -6.44 9.63 5.76
CA LYS A 112 -5.60 10.56 4.98
C LYS A 112 -5.77 11.97 5.50
N VAL A 113 -4.63 12.63 5.75
CA VAL A 113 -4.52 14.01 6.22
C VAL A 113 -3.57 14.79 5.33
N ALA A 114 -3.43 16.09 5.54
CA ALA A 114 -2.53 16.95 4.78
C ALA A 114 -2.79 17.00 3.26
N GLU A 115 -4.03 16.77 2.83
CA GLU A 115 -4.38 16.83 1.41
C GLU A 115 -4.19 18.25 0.87
N PRO A 116 -3.51 18.44 -0.27
CA PRO A 116 -3.33 19.76 -0.87
C PRO A 116 -4.65 20.53 -1.03
N GLY A 117 -4.68 21.77 -0.55
CA GLY A 117 -5.86 22.63 -0.60
C GLY A 117 -6.84 22.44 0.57
N GLN A 118 -6.60 21.53 1.49
CA GLN A 118 -7.32 21.39 2.74
C GLN A 118 -6.56 22.04 3.91
N LEU A 119 -7.27 22.38 4.96
CA LEU A 119 -6.72 22.96 6.18
C LEU A 119 -6.63 21.90 7.29
N LEU A 120 -5.77 22.12 8.29
CA LEU A 120 -5.69 21.26 9.48
C LEU A 120 -7.06 21.09 10.16
N ALA A 121 -7.94 22.10 10.11
CA ALA A 121 -9.30 22.00 10.64
C ALA A 121 -10.15 20.94 9.93
N ASP A 122 -9.93 20.72 8.63
CA ASP A 122 -10.61 19.69 7.84
C ASP A 122 -10.13 18.30 8.27
N ASP A 123 -8.82 18.15 8.51
CA ASP A 123 -8.22 16.90 9.00
C ASP A 123 -8.74 16.57 10.40
N VAL A 124 -8.75 17.56 11.32
CA VAL A 124 -9.30 17.40 12.68
C VAL A 124 -10.77 16.98 12.63
N ALA A 125 -11.59 17.61 11.77
CA ALA A 125 -12.99 17.26 11.62
C ALA A 125 -13.18 15.82 11.08
N ARG A 126 -12.35 15.42 10.12
CA ARG A 126 -12.36 14.07 9.54
C ARG A 126 -11.96 13.01 10.56
N VAL A 127 -10.83 13.22 11.27
CA VAL A 127 -10.36 12.28 12.30
C VAL A 127 -11.37 12.16 13.45
N ARG A 128 -11.99 13.27 13.86
CA ARG A 128 -13.09 13.27 14.85
C ARG A 128 -14.26 12.40 14.38
N ALA A 129 -14.72 12.58 13.15
CA ALA A 129 -15.80 11.78 12.58
C ALA A 129 -15.46 10.28 12.51
N VAL A 130 -14.19 9.94 12.23
CA VAL A 130 -13.71 8.54 12.28
C VAL A 130 -13.73 8.03 13.72
N ARG A 131 -13.19 8.77 14.70
CA ARG A 131 -13.20 8.37 16.11
C ARG A 131 -14.62 8.16 16.64
N GLU A 132 -15.54 9.05 16.28
CA GLU A 132 -16.96 8.93 16.66
C GLU A 132 -17.59 7.67 16.06
N ALA A 133 -17.33 7.39 14.78
CA ALA A 133 -17.88 6.22 14.09
C ALA A 133 -17.25 4.88 14.59
N MET A 134 -15.94 4.86 14.88
CA MET A 134 -15.23 3.67 15.35
C MET A 134 -15.46 3.40 16.84
N GLY A 135 -15.90 4.40 17.60
CA GLY A 135 -16.06 4.30 19.05
C GLY A 135 -14.73 4.25 19.82
N PRO A 136 -14.78 4.13 21.17
CA PRO A 136 -13.59 4.20 22.02
C PRO A 136 -12.61 3.02 21.82
N GLU A 137 -13.11 1.85 21.46
CA GLU A 137 -12.29 0.65 21.23
C GLU A 137 -11.68 0.57 19.83
N GLY A 138 -12.12 1.43 18.91
CA GLY A 138 -11.57 1.50 17.55
C GLY A 138 -10.17 2.12 17.55
N ARG A 139 -9.29 1.64 16.69
CA ARG A 139 -7.95 2.20 16.49
C ARG A 139 -7.95 3.19 15.34
N VAL A 140 -7.33 4.33 15.53
CA VAL A 140 -7.26 5.40 14.52
C VAL A 140 -5.80 5.73 14.21
N ARG A 141 -5.47 5.78 12.94
CA ARG A 141 -4.16 6.13 12.41
C ARG A 141 -4.32 7.29 11.44
N ILE A 142 -3.28 8.09 11.29
CA ILE A 142 -3.24 9.12 10.25
C ILE A 142 -2.10 8.85 9.29
N ASP A 143 -2.25 9.31 8.05
CA ASP A 143 -1.25 9.19 7.00
C ASP A 143 -1.18 10.52 6.23
N ALA A 144 -0.05 11.22 6.36
CA ALA A 144 0.19 12.53 5.75
C ALA A 144 0.98 12.44 4.44
N ASN A 145 1.46 11.26 4.04
CA ASN A 145 2.26 11.04 2.82
C ASN A 145 3.44 12.03 2.64
N GLY A 146 4.06 12.46 3.75
CA GLY A 146 5.20 13.37 3.75
C GLY A 146 4.87 14.84 3.50
N ALA A 147 3.59 15.23 3.58
CA ALA A 147 3.16 16.55 3.14
C ALA A 147 3.41 17.70 4.13
N TRP A 148 3.77 17.39 5.38
CA TRP A 148 4.09 18.42 6.38
C TRP A 148 5.60 18.63 6.52
N ASN A 149 6.01 19.87 6.83
CA ASN A 149 7.30 20.10 7.45
C ASN A 149 7.22 19.79 8.96
N VAL A 150 8.37 19.80 9.67
CA VAL A 150 8.45 19.42 11.09
C VAL A 150 7.51 20.24 11.98
N ASP A 151 7.44 21.56 11.76
CA ASP A 151 6.62 22.47 12.60
C ASP A 151 5.12 22.29 12.34
N GLU A 152 4.74 22.01 11.09
CA GLU A 152 3.36 21.67 10.70
C GLU A 152 2.95 20.32 11.28
N ALA A 153 3.82 19.31 11.16
CA ALA A 153 3.60 17.97 11.70
C ALA A 153 3.42 18.00 13.22
N GLU A 154 4.30 18.70 13.94
CA GLU A 154 4.21 18.86 15.40
C GLU A 154 2.88 19.52 15.79
N ARG A 155 2.48 20.60 15.10
CA ARG A 155 1.19 21.27 15.34
C ARG A 155 0.00 20.35 15.04
N ALA A 156 0.05 19.60 13.95
CA ALA A 156 -1.00 18.67 13.57
C ALA A 156 -1.15 17.54 14.60
N LEU A 157 -0.04 16.94 15.05
CA LEU A 157 -0.06 15.89 16.07
C LEU A 157 -0.62 16.41 17.40
N HIS A 158 -0.28 17.65 17.80
CA HIS A 158 -0.90 18.26 18.97
C HIS A 158 -2.42 18.41 18.83
N ALA A 159 -2.90 18.85 17.67
CA ALA A 159 -4.34 19.02 17.42
C ALA A 159 -5.09 17.68 17.34
N LEU A 160 -4.40 16.60 16.95
CA LEU A 160 -4.98 15.28 16.75
C LEU A 160 -4.78 14.32 17.95
N ALA A 161 -3.97 14.72 18.95
CA ALA A 161 -3.66 13.88 20.12
C ALA A 161 -4.89 13.48 20.94
N GLU A 162 -5.94 14.32 20.96
CA GLU A 162 -7.19 14.01 21.66
C GLU A 162 -7.93 12.77 21.12
N PHE A 163 -7.59 12.33 19.90
CA PHE A 163 -8.24 11.19 19.23
C PHE A 163 -7.52 9.84 19.45
N ASP A 164 -6.56 9.76 20.35
CA ASP A 164 -5.85 8.53 20.73
C ASP A 164 -5.30 7.79 19.49
N LEU A 165 -4.34 8.41 18.81
CA LEU A 165 -3.76 7.87 17.59
C LEU A 165 -2.88 6.67 17.87
N GLU A 166 -3.10 5.57 17.15
CA GLU A 166 -2.25 4.38 17.21
C GLU A 166 -0.85 4.67 16.64
N TYR A 167 -0.77 5.46 15.56
CA TYR A 167 0.46 6.02 15.01
C TYR A 167 0.18 7.14 13.98
N ALA A 168 1.24 7.89 13.62
CA ALA A 168 1.26 8.82 12.50
C ALA A 168 2.20 8.31 11.40
N GLU A 169 1.65 8.04 10.20
CA GLU A 169 2.39 7.54 9.04
C GLU A 169 2.95 8.69 8.22
N GLN A 170 4.25 8.62 7.94
CA GLN A 170 5.00 9.55 7.08
C GLN A 170 4.56 11.01 7.24
N PRO A 171 4.67 11.59 8.44
CA PRO A 171 4.26 12.98 8.64
C PRO A 171 5.12 13.98 7.85
N CYS A 172 6.42 13.73 7.69
CA CYS A 172 7.36 14.57 6.96
C CYS A 172 8.02 13.81 5.80
N GLU A 173 8.60 14.53 4.83
CA GLU A 173 9.13 13.93 3.61
C GLU A 173 10.46 13.19 3.84
N SER A 174 11.42 13.83 4.53
CA SER A 174 12.79 13.30 4.66
C SER A 174 13.00 12.50 5.96
N VAL A 175 14.00 11.62 5.94
CA VAL A 175 14.42 10.84 7.11
C VAL A 175 14.89 11.76 8.26
N ASP A 176 15.59 12.84 7.94
CA ASP A 176 16.08 13.80 8.93
C ASP A 176 14.92 14.54 9.61
N GLU A 177 13.91 14.96 8.86
CA GLU A 177 12.69 15.58 9.40
C GLU A 177 11.89 14.62 10.28
N LEU A 178 11.76 13.35 9.84
CA LEU A 178 11.10 12.31 10.66
C LEU A 178 11.84 12.11 12.00
N ALA A 179 13.18 12.02 11.97
CA ALA A 179 14.00 11.89 13.17
C ALA A 179 13.83 13.10 14.11
N GLU A 180 13.83 14.30 13.55
CA GLU A 180 13.62 15.54 14.33
C GLU A 180 12.22 15.60 14.92
N LEU A 181 11.18 15.32 14.13
CA LEU A 181 9.79 15.28 14.59
C LEU A 181 9.64 14.25 15.72
N ARG A 182 10.12 13.00 15.50
CA ARG A 182 10.02 11.93 16.48
C ARG A 182 10.65 12.35 17.83
N ARG A 183 11.79 13.05 17.79
CA ARG A 183 12.44 13.58 18.99
C ARG A 183 11.58 14.61 19.70
N ARG A 184 10.91 15.51 18.96
CA ARG A 184 10.07 16.59 19.50
C ARG A 184 8.78 16.04 20.13
N VAL A 185 8.13 15.06 19.48
CA VAL A 185 6.82 14.56 19.91
C VAL A 185 6.87 13.30 20.78
N LYS A 186 8.06 12.82 21.13
CA LYS A 186 8.27 11.59 21.93
C LYS A 186 7.42 11.55 23.21
N TYR A 187 7.24 12.69 23.87
CA TYR A 187 6.44 12.79 25.10
C TYR A 187 4.94 12.60 24.89
N MET A 188 4.45 12.71 23.66
CA MET A 188 3.04 12.53 23.31
C MET A 188 2.63 11.05 23.25
N GLY A 189 3.60 10.13 23.14
CA GLY A 189 3.32 8.70 23.04
C GLY A 189 2.70 8.27 21.70
N ILE A 190 2.77 9.12 20.68
CA ILE A 190 2.28 8.79 19.32
C ILE A 190 3.47 8.24 18.52
N PRO A 191 3.46 6.94 18.15
CA PRO A 191 4.52 6.36 17.32
C PRO A 191 4.56 6.98 15.93
N ILE A 192 5.76 7.07 15.34
CA ILE A 192 5.96 7.51 13.95
C ILE A 192 6.20 6.28 13.07
N ALA A 193 5.41 6.15 11.99
CA ALA A 193 5.57 5.11 10.99
C ALA A 193 6.18 5.68 9.69
N ALA A 194 7.12 4.95 9.08
CA ALA A 194 7.75 5.36 7.82
C ALA A 194 7.23 4.50 6.65
N ASP A 195 6.72 5.13 5.59
CA ASP A 195 6.29 4.50 4.32
C ASP A 195 7.21 4.94 3.16
N GLU A 196 7.06 6.19 2.68
CA GLU A 196 7.83 6.71 1.54
C GLU A 196 9.33 6.66 1.78
N SER A 197 9.77 6.95 2.99
CA SER A 197 11.18 6.90 3.40
C SER A 197 11.77 5.48 3.42
N VAL A 198 10.95 4.45 3.26
CA VAL A 198 11.38 3.04 3.10
C VAL A 198 11.30 2.65 1.63
N ARG A 199 10.13 2.76 0.99
CA ARG A 199 9.85 2.21 -0.34
C ARG A 199 10.42 3.02 -1.50
N LYS A 200 10.66 4.32 -1.31
CA LYS A 200 11.26 5.22 -2.32
C LYS A 200 12.74 5.50 -2.08
N ALA A 201 13.26 5.07 -0.95
CA ALA A 201 14.64 5.34 -0.61
C ALA A 201 15.61 4.46 -1.41
N ALA A 202 16.73 5.04 -1.84
CA ALA A 202 17.86 4.27 -2.35
C ALA A 202 18.43 3.30 -1.29
N ASP A 203 18.16 3.59 -0.02
CA ASP A 203 18.53 2.81 1.14
C ASP A 203 17.35 2.68 2.10
N PRO A 204 16.53 1.60 1.99
CA PRO A 204 15.37 1.36 2.86
C PRO A 204 15.69 1.30 4.36
N LEU A 205 16.94 1.02 4.73
CA LEU A 205 17.37 0.89 6.13
C LEU A 205 17.81 2.22 6.75
N ALA A 206 17.87 3.31 5.96
CA ALA A 206 18.28 4.62 6.46
C ALA A 206 17.39 5.10 7.62
N VAL A 207 16.08 4.83 7.55
CA VAL A 207 15.10 5.16 8.59
C VAL A 207 15.45 4.49 9.93
N ALA A 208 15.73 3.19 9.89
CA ALA A 208 16.07 2.42 11.10
C ALA A 208 17.41 2.89 11.70
N ARG A 209 18.43 3.09 10.86
CA ARG A 209 19.75 3.57 11.31
C ARG A 209 19.71 4.98 11.91
N ALA A 210 18.87 5.84 11.38
CA ALA A 210 18.68 7.21 11.90
C ALA A 210 17.79 7.25 13.16
N GLY A 211 17.13 6.14 13.53
CA GLY A 211 16.12 6.14 14.59
C GLY A 211 14.95 7.08 14.27
N ALA A 212 14.58 7.18 12.98
CA ALA A 212 13.60 8.16 12.48
C ALA A 212 12.15 7.68 12.61
N ALA A 213 11.91 6.39 12.86
CA ALA A 213 10.59 5.82 13.02
C ALA A 213 10.55 4.77 14.14
N ASP A 214 9.35 4.46 14.62
CA ASP A 214 9.06 3.41 15.59
C ASP A 214 8.62 2.12 14.90
N LEU A 215 8.10 2.22 13.67
CA LEU A 215 7.63 1.09 12.86
C LEU A 215 7.74 1.41 11.37
N LEU A 216 7.72 0.37 10.54
CA LEU A 216 7.80 0.46 9.09
C LEU A 216 6.45 0.11 8.45
N VAL A 217 6.05 0.88 7.45
CA VAL A 217 4.99 0.50 6.52
C VAL A 217 5.64 -0.04 5.25
N ILE A 218 5.40 -1.32 4.96
CA ILE A 218 6.01 -2.02 3.84
C ILE A 218 4.98 -2.43 2.81
N LYS A 219 5.38 -2.47 1.55
CA LYS A 219 4.54 -2.86 0.41
C LYS A 219 5.34 -3.78 -0.50
N ALA A 220 4.77 -4.93 -0.86
CA ALA A 220 5.48 -5.94 -1.64
C ALA A 220 5.92 -5.42 -3.02
N GLN A 221 5.02 -4.74 -3.76
CA GLN A 221 5.31 -4.28 -5.12
C GLN A 221 6.45 -3.24 -5.16
N PRO A 222 6.39 -2.09 -4.43
CA PRO A 222 7.46 -1.09 -4.46
C PRO A 222 8.81 -1.60 -3.96
N LEU A 223 8.83 -2.60 -3.06
CA LEU A 223 10.06 -3.14 -2.49
C LEU A 223 10.69 -4.26 -3.32
N GLY A 224 10.08 -4.62 -4.46
CA GLY A 224 10.65 -5.62 -5.37
C GLY A 224 10.31 -7.07 -5.05
N GLY A 225 9.26 -7.32 -4.25
CA GLY A 225 8.73 -8.63 -3.95
C GLY A 225 8.65 -8.95 -2.46
N VAL A 226 8.04 -10.10 -2.15
CA VAL A 226 7.81 -10.54 -0.76
C VAL A 226 9.13 -10.85 -0.07
N ARG A 227 10.06 -11.55 -0.74
CA ARG A 227 11.34 -11.94 -0.15
C ARG A 227 12.18 -10.74 0.22
N ARG A 228 12.26 -9.77 -0.70
CA ARG A 228 13.04 -8.55 -0.45
C ARG A 228 12.43 -7.72 0.68
N ALA A 229 11.10 -7.63 0.75
CA ALA A 229 10.41 -6.94 1.85
C ALA A 229 10.69 -7.60 3.20
N LEU A 230 10.68 -8.96 3.27
CA LEU A 230 11.02 -9.70 4.49
C LEU A 230 12.48 -9.45 4.93
N GLU A 231 13.45 -9.46 3.99
CA GLU A 231 14.85 -9.13 4.28
C GLU A 231 14.99 -7.72 4.89
N ILE A 232 14.30 -6.72 4.32
CA ILE A 232 14.34 -5.35 4.83
C ILE A 232 13.80 -5.27 6.25
N VAL A 233 12.69 -5.95 6.57
CA VAL A 233 12.11 -5.96 7.92
C VAL A 233 13.07 -6.64 8.92
N GLU A 234 13.65 -7.77 8.55
CA GLU A 234 14.62 -8.48 9.39
C GLU A 234 15.85 -7.62 9.69
N GLU A 235 16.43 -6.98 8.66
CA GLU A 235 17.60 -6.12 8.80
C GLU A 235 17.30 -4.83 9.58
N ALA A 236 16.11 -4.26 9.42
CA ALA A 236 15.71 -3.04 10.11
C ALA A 236 15.46 -3.27 11.61
N GLY A 237 15.00 -4.47 12.00
CA GLY A 237 14.70 -4.80 13.39
C GLY A 237 13.59 -3.95 14.02
N LEU A 238 12.70 -3.40 13.21
CA LEU A 238 11.54 -2.62 13.63
C LEU A 238 10.24 -3.38 13.34
N PRO A 239 9.18 -3.18 14.16
CA PRO A 239 7.85 -3.67 13.83
C PRO A 239 7.42 -3.21 12.44
N ALA A 240 6.71 -4.09 11.70
CA ALA A 240 6.28 -3.78 10.35
C ALA A 240 4.77 -3.95 10.18
N ILE A 241 4.19 -3.08 9.35
CA ILE A 241 2.80 -3.13 8.90
C ILE A 241 2.82 -3.29 7.39
N VAL A 242 2.07 -4.25 6.86
CA VAL A 242 1.91 -4.38 5.41
C VAL A 242 0.80 -3.46 4.92
N SER A 243 1.07 -2.75 3.83
CA SER A 243 0.09 -1.88 3.18
C SER A 243 0.04 -2.17 1.68
N SER A 244 -0.90 -1.56 0.98
CA SER A 244 -1.12 -1.64 -0.46
C SER A 244 -0.90 -0.29 -1.13
N ALA A 245 -0.86 -0.32 -2.45
CA ALA A 245 -0.77 0.88 -3.28
C ALA A 245 -2.03 1.06 -4.14
N LEU A 246 -3.21 0.79 -3.58
CA LEU A 246 -4.48 0.80 -4.30
C LEU A 246 -4.50 -0.28 -5.39
N ASP A 247 -4.18 -1.49 -5.01
CA ASP A 247 -4.03 -2.63 -5.90
C ASP A 247 -5.40 -3.30 -6.15
N THR A 248 -5.54 -4.02 -7.27
CA THR A 248 -6.67 -4.93 -7.49
C THR A 248 -6.62 -6.10 -6.51
N SER A 249 -7.65 -6.93 -6.46
CA SER A 249 -7.61 -8.14 -5.63
C SER A 249 -6.41 -9.04 -5.90
N VAL A 250 -5.85 -9.02 -7.12
CA VAL A 250 -4.62 -9.78 -7.45
C VAL A 250 -3.42 -9.19 -6.69
N GLY A 251 -3.18 -7.89 -6.76
CA GLY A 251 -2.09 -7.24 -6.05
C GLY A 251 -2.29 -7.23 -4.54
N ILE A 252 -3.53 -7.05 -4.04
CA ILE A 252 -3.86 -7.22 -2.61
C ILE A 252 -3.45 -8.61 -2.13
N SER A 253 -3.68 -9.66 -2.92
CA SER A 253 -3.31 -11.04 -2.54
C SER A 253 -1.81 -11.22 -2.32
N LEU A 254 -0.96 -10.46 -3.04
CA LEU A 254 0.48 -10.42 -2.83
C LEU A 254 0.84 -9.74 -1.50
N GLY A 255 0.19 -8.60 -1.19
CA GLY A 255 0.33 -7.94 0.11
C GLY A 255 -0.11 -8.84 1.27
N VAL A 256 -1.21 -9.56 1.11
CA VAL A 256 -1.69 -10.56 2.08
C VAL A 256 -0.67 -11.68 2.28
N ALA A 257 -0.01 -12.15 1.20
CA ALA A 257 1.05 -13.16 1.30
C ALA A 257 2.28 -12.62 2.06
N LEU A 258 2.67 -11.37 1.84
CA LEU A 258 3.73 -10.72 2.62
C LEU A 258 3.37 -10.65 4.11
N ALA A 259 2.16 -10.18 4.44
CA ALA A 259 1.68 -10.11 5.82
C ALA A 259 1.62 -11.50 6.49
N ALA A 260 1.21 -12.52 5.72
CA ALA A 260 1.15 -13.89 6.22
C ALA A 260 2.53 -14.49 6.51
N ALA A 261 3.56 -14.09 5.78
CA ALA A 261 4.92 -14.61 5.93
C ALA A 261 5.73 -13.92 7.04
N LEU A 262 5.35 -12.70 7.47
CA LEU A 262 6.04 -11.99 8.55
C LEU A 262 6.04 -12.82 9.84
N PRO A 263 7.18 -12.89 10.58
CA PRO A 263 7.23 -13.56 11.88
C PRO A 263 6.26 -12.94 12.89
N GLU A 264 6.26 -11.64 13.01
CA GLU A 264 5.43 -10.84 13.92
C GLU A 264 4.53 -9.92 13.09
N LEU A 265 3.27 -9.74 13.51
CA LEU A 265 2.29 -8.89 12.86
C LEU A 265 1.28 -8.39 13.93
N ASP A 266 1.69 -7.34 14.64
CA ASP A 266 0.96 -6.81 15.80
C ASP A 266 -0.13 -5.80 15.41
N TYR A 267 -0.11 -5.34 14.17
CA TYR A 267 -0.99 -4.29 13.67
C TYR A 267 -1.87 -4.80 12.53
N ASP A 268 -3.10 -4.27 12.44
CA ASP A 268 -3.93 -4.47 11.25
C ASP A 268 -3.27 -3.86 10.01
N CYS A 269 -3.34 -4.56 8.88
CA CYS A 269 -2.66 -4.19 7.64
C CYS A 269 -3.48 -3.22 6.78
N GLY A 270 -2.80 -2.34 6.05
CA GLY A 270 -3.43 -1.41 5.10
C GLY A 270 -3.80 -2.09 3.76
N LEU A 271 -4.42 -3.27 3.81
CA LEU A 271 -4.73 -4.12 2.66
C LEU A 271 -6.23 -4.11 2.27
N GLY A 272 -7.06 -3.33 2.95
CA GLY A 272 -8.49 -3.25 2.66
C GLY A 272 -8.85 -2.37 1.45
N THR A 273 -7.89 -1.86 0.68
CA THR A 273 -8.13 -0.82 -0.35
C THR A 273 -8.94 -1.30 -1.55
N ALA A 274 -9.10 -2.61 -1.79
CA ALA A 274 -10.04 -3.12 -2.79
C ALA A 274 -11.48 -2.62 -2.53
N SER A 275 -11.85 -2.34 -1.28
CA SER A 275 -13.14 -1.73 -0.92
C SER A 275 -13.36 -0.30 -1.43
N LEU A 276 -12.33 0.36 -1.95
CA LEU A 276 -12.42 1.69 -2.56
C LEU A 276 -12.82 1.65 -4.03
N PHE A 277 -12.79 0.47 -4.67
CA PHE A 277 -13.22 0.31 -6.05
C PHE A 277 -14.73 0.15 -6.18
N ILE A 278 -15.27 0.51 -7.35
CA ILE A 278 -16.64 0.19 -7.75
C ILE A 278 -16.71 -1.23 -8.32
N ALA A 279 -15.64 -1.66 -8.99
CA ALA A 279 -15.50 -2.96 -9.63
C ALA A 279 -14.09 -3.51 -9.44
N ASP A 280 -13.92 -4.81 -9.56
CA ASP A 280 -12.62 -5.48 -9.48
C ASP A 280 -12.52 -6.53 -10.61
N VAL A 281 -11.37 -7.17 -10.72
CA VAL A 281 -11.09 -8.23 -11.69
C VAL A 281 -11.56 -9.61 -11.24
N VAL A 282 -12.16 -9.70 -10.06
CA VAL A 282 -12.78 -10.93 -9.50
C VAL A 282 -14.13 -10.63 -8.86
N ASP A 283 -14.99 -11.64 -8.79
CA ASP A 283 -16.27 -11.58 -8.07
C ASP A 283 -16.42 -12.84 -7.18
N PRO A 284 -16.54 -12.70 -5.86
CA PRO A 284 -16.47 -11.45 -5.10
C PRO A 284 -15.03 -10.90 -5.02
N PRO A 285 -14.86 -9.57 -4.88
CA PRO A 285 -13.55 -8.96 -4.70
C PRO A 285 -12.93 -9.34 -3.36
N LEU A 286 -11.60 -9.30 -3.27
CA LEU A 286 -10.86 -9.56 -2.02
C LEU A 286 -10.98 -8.35 -1.07
N THR A 287 -12.13 -8.22 -0.44
CA THR A 287 -12.48 -7.18 0.52
C THR A 287 -12.55 -7.75 1.93
N PRO A 288 -12.42 -6.91 2.98
CA PRO A 288 -12.54 -7.35 4.37
C PRO A 288 -13.87 -8.05 4.64
N HIS A 289 -13.80 -9.15 5.39
CA HIS A 289 -14.94 -9.82 6.02
C HIS A 289 -14.63 -9.99 7.50
N ASP A 290 -15.51 -9.46 8.36
CA ASP A 290 -15.28 -9.37 9.82
C ASP A 290 -13.92 -8.72 10.19
N GLY A 291 -13.41 -7.80 9.35
CA GLY A 291 -12.13 -7.13 9.55
C GLY A 291 -10.91 -7.91 9.08
N PHE A 292 -11.09 -9.04 8.37
CA PHE A 292 -10.00 -9.89 7.92
C PHE A 292 -10.02 -10.15 6.41
N LEU A 293 -8.82 -10.42 5.86
CA LEU A 293 -8.64 -11.02 4.55
C LEU A 293 -8.08 -12.43 4.70
N ARG A 294 -8.59 -13.35 3.86
CA ARG A 294 -8.07 -14.73 3.81
C ARG A 294 -6.82 -14.79 2.94
N VAL A 295 -5.82 -15.52 3.42
CA VAL A 295 -4.58 -15.79 2.68
C VAL A 295 -4.86 -16.76 1.53
N GLY A 296 -4.37 -16.41 0.35
CA GLY A 296 -4.51 -17.23 -0.87
C GLY A 296 -4.13 -16.44 -2.13
N ARG A 297 -3.99 -17.16 -3.24
CA ARG A 297 -3.87 -16.54 -4.56
C ARG A 297 -5.24 -16.18 -5.10
N VAL A 298 -5.29 -15.15 -5.92
CA VAL A 298 -6.50 -14.69 -6.61
C VAL A 298 -6.30 -14.90 -8.11
N THR A 299 -7.30 -15.51 -8.75
CA THR A 299 -7.35 -15.70 -10.21
C THR A 299 -8.41 -14.76 -10.77
N PRO A 300 -8.08 -13.81 -11.65
CA PRO A 300 -9.04 -12.91 -12.23
C PRO A 300 -10.04 -13.65 -13.14
N ASP A 301 -11.28 -13.15 -13.18
CA ASP A 301 -12.31 -13.64 -14.09
C ASP A 301 -12.05 -13.06 -15.49
N PRO A 302 -11.91 -13.91 -16.53
CA PRO A 302 -11.71 -13.46 -17.90
C PRO A 302 -12.79 -12.48 -18.41
N ALA A 303 -14.06 -12.65 -17.98
CA ALA A 303 -15.15 -11.75 -18.37
C ALA A 303 -14.97 -10.36 -17.75
N LEU A 304 -14.54 -10.27 -16.48
CA LEU A 304 -14.26 -8.99 -15.82
C LEU A 304 -13.00 -8.32 -16.37
N LEU A 305 -11.99 -9.09 -16.76
CA LEU A 305 -10.81 -8.55 -17.46
C LEU A 305 -11.19 -7.92 -18.80
N ASP A 306 -12.14 -8.52 -19.54
CA ASP A 306 -12.64 -7.97 -20.80
C ASP A 306 -13.58 -6.78 -20.57
N GLU A 307 -14.47 -6.83 -19.57
CA GLU A 307 -15.39 -5.75 -19.22
C GLU A 307 -14.65 -4.47 -18.82
N HIS A 308 -13.58 -4.63 -18.03
CA HIS A 308 -12.80 -3.51 -17.51
C HIS A 308 -11.51 -3.25 -18.30
N ALA A 309 -11.40 -3.78 -19.51
CA ALA A 309 -10.23 -3.57 -20.36
C ALA A 309 -9.96 -2.06 -20.58
N ALA A 310 -8.72 -1.65 -20.37
CA ALA A 310 -8.29 -0.30 -20.66
C ALA A 310 -8.41 0.00 -22.17
N SER A 311 -8.50 1.28 -22.54
CA SER A 311 -8.51 1.69 -23.95
C SER A 311 -7.27 1.17 -24.69
N ALA A 312 -7.36 1.03 -26.01
CA ALA A 312 -6.28 0.54 -26.85
C ALA A 312 -4.97 1.37 -26.64
N ASP A 313 -5.10 2.70 -26.56
CA ASP A 313 -3.94 3.60 -26.34
C ASP A 313 -3.32 3.36 -24.96
N ARG A 314 -4.14 3.19 -23.92
CA ARG A 314 -3.63 2.91 -22.57
C ARG A 314 -3.00 1.53 -22.47
N ARG A 315 -3.62 0.53 -23.12
CA ARG A 315 -3.04 -0.81 -23.22
C ARG A 315 -1.66 -0.77 -23.89
N GLN A 316 -1.52 -0.06 -25.00
CA GLN A 316 -0.24 0.08 -25.70
C GLN A 316 0.81 0.76 -24.82
N TRP A 317 0.43 1.85 -24.15
CA TRP A 317 1.31 2.57 -23.22
C TRP A 317 1.83 1.66 -22.10
N TRP A 318 0.97 0.82 -21.51
CA TRP A 318 1.37 -0.11 -20.45
C TRP A 318 2.30 -1.22 -20.97
N LEU A 319 2.05 -1.75 -22.17
CA LEU A 319 2.91 -2.75 -22.79
C LEU A 319 4.31 -2.19 -23.13
N GLU A 320 4.38 -0.94 -23.57
CA GLU A 320 5.65 -0.25 -23.78
C GLU A 320 6.37 0.03 -22.45
N ARG A 321 5.64 0.43 -21.43
CA ARG A 321 6.19 0.68 -20.10
C ARG A 321 6.78 -0.57 -19.47
N ILE A 322 6.08 -1.69 -19.50
CA ILE A 322 6.60 -2.94 -18.94
C ILE A 322 7.88 -3.39 -19.68
N ALA A 323 7.96 -3.19 -21.00
CA ALA A 323 9.15 -3.50 -21.76
C ALA A 323 10.35 -2.61 -21.35
N ARG A 324 10.14 -1.31 -21.10
CA ARG A 324 11.21 -0.43 -20.59
C ARG A 324 11.62 -0.79 -19.17
N CYS A 325 10.67 -1.10 -18.27
CA CYS A 325 10.97 -1.55 -16.92
C CYS A 325 11.71 -2.89 -16.92
N TYR A 326 11.38 -3.80 -17.85
CA TYR A 326 12.08 -5.07 -18.02
C TYR A 326 13.54 -4.85 -18.44
N ALA A 327 13.80 -3.96 -19.41
CA ALA A 327 15.17 -3.60 -19.83
C ALA A 327 15.94 -2.95 -18.67
N ALA A 328 15.30 -2.14 -17.82
CA ALA A 328 15.93 -1.57 -16.63
C ALA A 328 16.32 -2.67 -15.61
N LEU A 329 15.47 -3.67 -15.41
CA LEU A 329 15.79 -4.85 -14.57
C LEU A 329 16.95 -5.66 -15.11
N GLU A 330 17.03 -5.88 -16.42
CA GLU A 330 18.16 -6.59 -17.04
C GLU A 330 19.48 -5.84 -16.82
N ALA A 331 19.46 -4.52 -16.90
CA ALA A 331 20.66 -3.67 -16.73
C ALA A 331 21.20 -3.61 -15.30
N THR A 332 20.39 -3.94 -14.28
CA THR A 332 20.77 -3.91 -12.86
C THR A 332 21.21 -5.25 -12.29
N ARG A 333 21.20 -6.31 -13.10
CA ARG A 333 21.60 -7.68 -12.74
C ARG A 333 23.02 -8.00 -13.20
#